data_44be3dca3ffccf8e9d46d0872cc3803d
#
_entry.id   44be3dca3ffccf8e9d46d0872cc3803d
#
_cell.length_a   1.000
_cell.length_b   1.000
_cell.length_c   1.000
_cell.angle_alpha   90.00
_cell.angle_beta   90.00
_cell.angle_gamma   90.00
#
_symmetry.space_group_name_H-M   'P 1'
#
loop_
_entity.id
_entity.type
_entity.pdbx_description
1 polymer ?
#
loop_
_entity_poly.entity_id
_entity_poly.type
_entity_poly.pdbx_seq_one_letter_code
_entity_poly.pdbx_strand_id
1 'polypeptide(L)'
;DLKQFPKSSFDYVILSQTLQAFLNPELVINELLKVGKKVIVTIPNFGYWRVRLQLLFKGTMPVTENLPHEWYNTPNLHMCTIKDFYNFCSTKNIKIYKSIALKKSRISEINKSNLNYKNLDSHLGIFLIES
;
A
#
# COMPACT_ATOMS: atom_id res chain seq x y z
N ASP A 1 0.67 11.11 18.40
CA ASP A 1 2.07 10.76 18.53
C ASP A 1 2.20 9.37 19.17
N LEU A 2 2.88 8.47 18.45
CA LEU A 2 3.02 7.06 18.86
C LEU A 2 4.09 6.86 19.95
N LYS A 3 4.89 7.87 20.24
CA LYS A 3 5.98 7.77 21.22
C LYS A 3 5.48 7.49 22.63
N GLN A 4 4.22 7.81 22.92
CA GLN A 4 3.61 7.57 24.22
C GLN A 4 3.36 6.08 24.51
N PHE A 5 3.39 5.23 23.49
CA PHE A 5 3.14 3.80 23.65
C PHE A 5 4.45 3.03 23.78
N PRO A 6 4.52 2.05 24.71
CA PRO A 6 5.67 1.16 24.81
C PRO A 6 5.86 0.34 23.52
N LYS A 7 7.10 -0.15 23.34
CA LYS A 7 7.42 -1.05 22.25
C LYS A 7 6.56 -2.31 22.30
N SER A 8 6.01 -2.71 21.15
CA SER A 8 5.16 -3.91 21.01
C SER A 8 3.92 -3.91 21.93
N SER A 9 3.37 -2.73 22.22
CA SER A 9 2.19 -2.62 23.10
C SER A 9 0.91 -3.11 22.42
N PHE A 10 0.88 -3.24 21.08
CA PHE A 10 -0.26 -3.76 20.35
C PHE A 10 0.13 -5.01 19.58
N ASP A 11 -0.78 -6.00 19.52
CA ASP A 11 -0.57 -7.19 18.70
C ASP A 11 -0.68 -6.87 17.21
N TYR A 12 -1.66 -6.03 16.85
CA TYR A 12 -1.89 -5.58 15.48
C TYR A 12 -2.14 -4.08 15.44
N VAL A 13 -1.60 -3.43 14.41
CA VAL A 13 -1.91 -2.04 14.07
C VAL A 13 -2.38 -2.01 12.63
N ILE A 14 -3.45 -1.27 12.36
CA ILE A 14 -4.04 -1.19 11.02
C ILE A 14 -3.85 0.22 10.47
N LEU A 15 -3.25 0.31 9.29
CA LEU A 15 -3.11 1.55 8.53
C LEU A 15 -3.86 1.39 7.20
N SER A 16 -5.10 1.86 7.17
CA SER A 16 -6.00 1.62 6.05
C SER A 16 -5.97 2.78 5.07
N GLN A 17 -5.39 2.56 3.89
CA GLN A 17 -5.37 3.48 2.74
C GLN A 17 -4.94 4.92 3.05
N THR A 18 -4.07 5.09 4.05
CA THR A 18 -3.63 6.42 4.50
C THR A 18 -2.13 6.63 4.40
N LEU A 19 -1.36 5.57 4.11
CA LEU A 19 0.10 5.68 4.03
C LEU A 19 0.53 6.74 3.01
N GLN A 20 -0.15 6.81 1.87
CA GLN A 20 0.15 7.74 0.80
C GLN A 20 -0.12 9.20 1.18
N ALA A 21 -0.91 9.45 2.20
CA ALA A 21 -1.26 10.80 2.66
C ALA A 21 -0.22 11.40 3.61
N PHE A 22 0.71 10.60 4.12
CA PHE A 22 1.74 11.10 5.03
C PHE A 22 2.90 11.73 4.27
N LEU A 23 3.47 12.80 4.83
CA LEU A 23 4.64 13.46 4.25
C LEU A 23 5.88 12.54 4.26
N ASN A 24 6.01 11.70 5.27
CA ASN A 24 7.13 10.76 5.40
C ASN A 24 6.61 9.36 5.72
N PRO A 25 6.21 8.59 4.68
CA PRO A 25 5.66 7.25 4.89
C PRO A 25 6.62 6.28 5.57
N GLU A 26 7.91 6.37 5.26
CA GLU A 26 8.92 5.49 5.87
C GLU A 26 8.98 5.67 7.38
N LEU A 27 8.98 6.92 7.85
CA LEU A 27 8.98 7.21 9.26
C LEU A 27 7.74 6.65 9.97
N VAL A 28 6.58 6.79 9.34
CA VAL A 28 5.31 6.28 9.87
C VAL A 28 5.36 4.76 10.00
N ILE A 29 5.82 4.06 8.97
CA ILE A 29 5.97 2.60 8.99
C ILE A 29 6.90 2.16 10.13
N ASN A 30 8.04 2.83 10.28
CA ASN A 30 9.00 2.50 11.33
C ASN A 30 8.40 2.70 12.72
N GLU A 31 7.65 3.78 12.93
CA GLU A 31 6.98 4.04 14.21
C GLU A 31 5.90 2.99 14.51
N LEU A 32 5.12 2.60 13.50
CA LEU A 32 4.09 1.57 13.65
C LEU A 32 4.69 0.21 13.97
N LEU A 33 5.82 -0.13 13.35
CA LEU A 33 6.51 -1.40 13.60
C LEU A 33 7.14 -1.46 14.99
N LYS A 34 7.39 -0.32 15.63
CA LYS A 34 7.85 -0.27 17.03
C LYS A 34 6.72 -0.57 18.00
N VAL A 35 5.54 -0.01 17.79
CA VAL A 35 4.42 -0.14 18.74
C VAL A 35 3.57 -1.38 18.48
N GLY A 36 3.54 -1.88 17.26
CA GLY A 36 2.78 -3.07 16.89
C GLY A 36 3.68 -4.26 16.59
N LYS A 37 3.28 -5.43 17.03
CA LYS A 37 3.98 -6.68 16.67
C LYS A 37 3.85 -6.95 15.19
N LYS A 38 2.65 -6.69 14.63
CA LYS A 38 2.37 -6.77 13.20
C LYS A 38 1.56 -5.55 12.77
N VAL A 39 1.80 -5.10 11.54
CA VAL A 39 1.12 -3.95 10.96
C VAL A 39 0.41 -4.38 9.69
N ILE A 40 -0.86 -4.03 9.56
CA ILE A 40 -1.66 -4.27 8.36
C ILE A 40 -1.72 -2.95 7.58
N VAL A 41 -1.21 -2.97 6.35
CA VAL A 41 -1.19 -1.81 5.47
C VAL A 41 -2.03 -2.11 4.23
N THR A 42 -2.97 -1.23 3.91
CA THR A 42 -3.74 -1.33 2.66
C THR A 42 -3.38 -0.19 1.74
N ILE A 43 -3.14 -0.50 0.48
CA ILE A 43 -2.63 0.44 -0.52
C ILE A 43 -3.48 0.37 -1.78
N PRO A 44 -4.07 1.51 -2.24
CA PRO A 44 -4.62 1.55 -3.58
C PRO A 44 -3.50 1.43 -4.60
N ASN A 45 -3.69 0.61 -5.61
CA ASN A 45 -2.64 0.25 -6.55
C ASN A 45 -2.67 1.12 -7.80
N PHE A 46 -1.72 2.04 -7.93
CA PHE A 46 -1.54 2.85 -9.15
C PHE A 46 -1.02 2.04 -10.33
N GLY A 47 -0.56 0.81 -10.11
CA GLY A 47 -0.15 -0.10 -11.18
C GLY A 47 -1.29 -0.84 -11.86
N TYR A 48 -2.53 -0.67 -11.38
CA TYR A 48 -3.71 -1.31 -11.95
C TYR A 48 -3.89 -0.91 -13.42
N TRP A 49 -4.25 -1.85 -14.28
CA TRP A 49 -4.28 -1.64 -15.74
C TRP A 49 -5.17 -0.46 -16.16
N ARG A 50 -6.29 -0.23 -15.48
CA ARG A 50 -7.17 0.92 -15.79
C ARG A 50 -6.48 2.26 -15.53
N VAL A 51 -5.71 2.35 -14.45
CA VAL A 51 -4.91 3.54 -14.14
C VAL A 51 -3.88 3.79 -15.24
N ARG A 52 -3.18 2.73 -15.65
CA ARG A 52 -2.18 2.82 -16.73
C ARG A 52 -2.80 3.26 -18.05
N LEU A 53 -3.97 2.71 -18.40
CA LEU A 53 -4.64 3.06 -19.65
C LEU A 53 -5.16 4.51 -19.64
N GLN A 54 -5.68 5.00 -18.53
CA GLN A 54 -6.10 6.39 -18.44
C GLN A 54 -4.92 7.34 -18.67
N LEU A 55 -3.79 7.06 -18.04
CA LEU A 55 -2.60 7.88 -18.21
C LEU A 55 -2.06 7.79 -19.64
N LEU A 56 -2.02 6.59 -20.20
CA LEU A 56 -1.48 6.35 -21.54
C LEU A 56 -2.34 6.98 -22.65
N PHE A 57 -3.66 6.79 -22.60
CA PHE A 57 -4.55 7.22 -23.69
C PHE A 57 -5.15 8.59 -23.48
N LYS A 58 -5.48 8.95 -22.24
CA LYS A 58 -6.04 10.29 -21.95
C LYS A 58 -4.98 11.33 -21.60
N GLY A 59 -3.81 10.88 -21.16
CA GLY A 59 -2.73 11.80 -20.76
C GLY A 59 -3.06 12.64 -19.54
N THR A 60 -4.03 12.23 -18.75
CA THR A 60 -4.47 12.92 -17.53
C THR A 60 -4.31 12.01 -16.34
N MET A 61 -4.20 12.60 -15.15
CA MET A 61 -4.11 11.81 -13.92
C MET A 61 -5.36 10.97 -13.73
N PRO A 62 -5.20 9.66 -13.42
CA PRO A 62 -6.33 8.75 -13.39
C PRO A 62 -7.34 9.04 -12.29
N VAL A 63 -8.62 8.94 -12.64
CA VAL A 63 -9.75 8.97 -11.71
C VAL A 63 -10.54 7.69 -11.94
N THR A 64 -10.66 6.86 -10.91
CA THR A 64 -11.36 5.58 -10.94
C THR A 64 -12.24 5.44 -9.69
N GLU A 65 -13.00 4.35 -9.60
CA GLU A 65 -13.79 4.06 -8.39
C GLU A 65 -12.90 3.97 -7.14
N ASN A 66 -11.68 3.44 -7.30
CA ASN A 66 -10.74 3.27 -6.18
C ASN A 66 -9.83 4.48 -5.97
N LEU A 67 -9.76 5.38 -6.94
CA LEU A 67 -8.99 6.62 -6.91
C LEU A 67 -9.93 7.74 -7.39
N PRO A 68 -10.92 8.14 -6.56
CA PRO A 68 -12.02 9.00 -7.04
C PRO A 68 -11.71 10.49 -7.07
N HIS A 69 -10.52 10.89 -6.62
CA HIS A 69 -10.16 12.30 -6.50
C HIS A 69 -9.41 12.82 -7.72
N GLU A 70 -9.67 14.07 -8.07
CA GLU A 70 -8.85 14.78 -9.05
C GLU A 70 -7.46 15.05 -8.48
N TRP A 71 -6.49 15.33 -9.35
CA TRP A 71 -5.09 15.50 -8.93
C TRP A 71 -4.92 16.64 -7.92
N TYR A 72 -5.78 17.66 -7.98
CA TYR A 72 -5.66 18.86 -7.15
C TYR A 72 -6.41 18.75 -5.81
N ASN A 73 -7.26 17.77 -5.63
CA ASN A 73 -8.00 17.58 -4.38
C ASN A 73 -7.83 16.19 -3.77
N THR A 74 -6.85 15.44 -4.26
CA THR A 74 -6.55 14.11 -3.71
C THR A 74 -5.81 14.22 -2.38
N PRO A 75 -6.16 13.38 -1.38
CA PRO A 75 -5.36 13.27 -0.15
C PRO A 75 -4.06 12.48 -0.36
N ASN A 76 -3.89 11.82 -1.50
CA ASN A 76 -2.74 10.99 -1.78
C ASN A 76 -1.55 11.84 -2.23
N LEU A 77 -0.60 12.07 -1.32
CA LEU A 77 0.63 12.81 -1.62
C LEU A 77 1.68 11.94 -2.31
N HIS A 78 1.67 10.65 -2.02
CA HIS A 78 2.58 9.68 -2.60
C HIS A 78 1.80 8.63 -3.38
N MET A 79 2.14 8.46 -4.63
CA MET A 79 1.56 7.42 -5.48
C MET A 79 2.40 6.18 -5.38
N CYS A 80 1.76 5.03 -5.19
CA CYS A 80 2.45 3.78 -4.91
C CYS A 80 1.74 2.63 -5.63
N THR A 81 2.50 1.68 -6.12
CA THR A 81 1.97 0.43 -6.65
C THR A 81 2.17 -0.70 -5.66
N ILE A 82 1.47 -1.81 -5.85
CA ILE A 82 1.69 -3.03 -5.08
C ILE A 82 3.16 -3.44 -5.15
N LYS A 83 3.74 -3.37 -6.34
CA LYS A 83 5.15 -3.73 -6.56
C LYS A 83 6.10 -2.78 -5.83
N ASP A 84 5.81 -1.49 -5.81
CA ASP A 84 6.61 -0.50 -5.09
C ASP A 84 6.66 -0.81 -3.60
N PHE A 85 5.52 -1.11 -2.99
CA PHE A 85 5.48 -1.44 -1.56
C PHE A 85 6.20 -2.75 -1.25
N TYR A 86 6.02 -3.75 -2.11
CA TYR A 86 6.71 -5.03 -1.98
C TYR A 86 8.24 -4.82 -2.00
N ASN A 87 8.72 -4.03 -2.96
CA ASN A 87 10.13 -3.71 -3.09
C ASN A 87 10.66 -2.86 -1.92
N PHE A 88 9.84 -1.93 -1.44
CA PHE A 88 10.16 -1.11 -0.27
C PHE A 88 10.43 -2.01 0.94
N CYS A 89 9.54 -2.96 1.22
CA CYS A 89 9.72 -3.89 2.33
C CYS A 89 11.00 -4.71 2.17
N SER A 90 11.29 -5.18 0.96
CA SER A 90 12.50 -5.93 0.68
C SER A 90 13.76 -5.09 0.92
N THR A 91 13.78 -3.85 0.42
CA THR A 91 14.93 -2.94 0.57
C THR A 91 15.17 -2.56 2.03
N LYS A 92 14.12 -2.38 2.81
CA LYS A 92 14.22 -1.95 4.21
C LYS A 92 14.27 -3.11 5.20
N ASN A 93 14.40 -4.34 4.71
CA ASN A 93 14.42 -5.56 5.54
C ASN A 93 13.18 -5.69 6.44
N ILE A 94 12.05 -5.25 5.95
CA ILE A 94 10.76 -5.44 6.59
C ILE A 94 10.18 -6.77 6.12
N LYS A 95 9.83 -7.63 7.05
CA LYS A 95 9.28 -8.94 6.70
C LYS A 95 7.81 -8.82 6.30
N ILE A 96 7.47 -9.30 5.12
CA ILE A 96 6.08 -9.47 4.71
C ILE A 96 5.62 -10.84 5.17
N TYR A 97 4.78 -10.85 6.21
CA TYR A 97 4.25 -12.11 6.73
C TYR A 97 3.21 -12.69 5.77
N LYS A 98 2.34 -11.82 5.25
CA LYS A 98 1.32 -12.21 4.27
C LYS A 98 0.98 -11.00 3.42
N SER A 99 0.71 -11.24 2.14
CA SER A 99 0.27 -10.18 1.22
C SER A 99 -0.81 -10.71 0.31
N ILE A 100 -1.87 -9.93 0.13
CA ILE A 100 -2.99 -10.29 -0.72
C ILE A 100 -3.34 -9.14 -1.65
N ALA A 101 -3.84 -9.50 -2.83
CA ALA A 101 -4.30 -8.55 -3.82
C ALA A 101 -5.81 -8.69 -3.99
N LEU A 102 -6.47 -7.56 -4.17
CA LEU A 102 -7.91 -7.51 -4.38
C LEU A 102 -8.21 -7.09 -5.81
N LYS A 103 -8.94 -7.94 -6.52
CA LYS A 103 -9.46 -7.68 -7.85
C LYS A 103 -10.98 -7.81 -7.79
N LYS A 104 -11.70 -6.68 -7.81
CA LYS A 104 -13.14 -6.65 -7.52
C LYS A 104 -13.41 -7.32 -6.18
N SER A 105 -14.18 -8.39 -6.12
CA SER A 105 -14.45 -9.15 -4.89
C SER A 105 -13.53 -10.36 -4.70
N ARG A 106 -12.56 -10.57 -5.60
CA ARG A 106 -11.65 -11.70 -5.55
C ARG A 106 -10.39 -11.35 -4.76
N ILE A 107 -10.02 -12.25 -3.85
CA ILE A 107 -8.82 -12.14 -3.06
C ILE A 107 -7.83 -13.19 -3.54
N SER A 108 -6.59 -12.78 -3.78
CA SER A 108 -5.52 -13.70 -4.17
C SER A 108 -4.23 -13.35 -3.45
N GLU A 109 -3.40 -14.36 -3.18
CA GLU A 109 -2.13 -14.16 -2.50
C GLU A 109 -1.09 -13.58 -3.47
N ILE A 110 -0.27 -12.64 -2.96
CA ILE A 110 0.85 -12.07 -3.70
C ILE A 110 2.12 -12.80 -3.28
N ASN A 111 2.91 -13.21 -4.27
CA ASN A 111 4.24 -13.77 -4.05
C ASN A 111 5.20 -13.24 -5.10
N LYS A 112 6.47 -13.59 -4.97
CA LYS A 112 7.50 -13.08 -5.88
C LYS A 112 7.24 -13.49 -7.34
N SER A 113 6.65 -14.66 -7.57
CA SER A 113 6.43 -15.18 -8.93
C SER A 113 5.26 -14.51 -9.64
N ASN A 114 4.23 -14.05 -8.89
CA ASN A 114 3.05 -13.41 -9.50
C ASN A 114 2.98 -11.90 -9.28
N LEU A 115 4.01 -11.30 -8.70
CA LEU A 115 4.00 -9.89 -8.32
C LEU A 115 3.68 -8.96 -9.49
N ASN A 116 4.32 -9.15 -10.63
CA ASN A 116 4.10 -8.31 -11.80
C ASN A 116 2.66 -8.42 -12.32
N TYR A 117 2.11 -9.62 -12.33
CA TYR A 117 0.74 -9.87 -12.76
C TYR A 117 -0.27 -9.24 -11.79
N LYS A 118 -0.09 -9.45 -10.48
CA LYS A 118 -0.97 -8.87 -9.47
C LYS A 118 -0.89 -7.34 -9.44
N ASN A 119 0.28 -6.79 -9.72
CA ASN A 119 0.46 -5.35 -9.83
C ASN A 119 -0.33 -4.76 -11.01
N LEU A 120 -0.56 -5.54 -12.06
CA LEU A 120 -1.31 -5.12 -13.23
C LEU A 120 -2.83 -5.30 -13.05
N ASP A 121 -3.26 -6.43 -12.50
CA ASP A 121 -4.68 -6.81 -12.51
C ASP A 121 -5.46 -6.44 -11.25
N SER A 122 -4.80 -5.99 -10.18
CA SER A 122 -5.44 -5.75 -8.89
C SER A 122 -5.45 -4.27 -8.55
N HIS A 123 -6.57 -3.81 -7.94
CA HIS A 123 -6.74 -2.40 -7.60
C HIS A 123 -6.33 -2.04 -6.17
N LEU A 124 -6.13 -3.05 -5.32
CA LEU A 124 -5.77 -2.84 -3.92
C LEU A 124 -4.80 -3.94 -3.47
N GLY A 125 -3.82 -3.56 -2.68
CA GLY A 125 -2.92 -4.48 -2.01
C GLY A 125 -3.10 -4.38 -0.50
N ILE A 126 -3.06 -5.51 0.19
CA ILE A 126 -3.12 -5.60 1.65
C ILE A 126 -1.90 -6.38 2.10
N PHE A 127 -1.11 -5.78 2.99
CA PHE A 127 0.15 -6.36 3.47
C PHE A 127 0.11 -6.48 4.99
N LEU A 128 0.44 -7.66 5.48
CA LEU A 128 0.71 -7.90 6.90
C LEU A 128 2.22 -7.96 7.07
N ILE A 129 2.78 -6.96 7.72
CA ILE A 129 4.22 -6.78 7.86
C ILE A 129 4.65 -6.82 9.31
N GLU A 130 5.92 -7.18 9.53
CA GLU A 130 6.57 -7.14 10.84
C GLU A 130 8.04 -6.73 10.70
N SER A 131 8.61 -6.25 11.79
CA SER A 131 10.01 -5.84 11.80
C SER A 131 10.99 -6.99 11.69
#